data_2ad58e751b13d519d27a2519c59c698c
#
_entry.id   2ad58e751b13d519d27a2519c59c698c
#
_cell.length_a   1.000
_cell.length_b   1.000
_cell.length_c   1.000
_cell.angle_alpha   90.00
_cell.angle_beta   90.00
_cell.angle_gamma   90.00
#
_symmetry.space_group_name_H-M   'P 1'
#
loop_
_entity.id
_entity.type
_entity.pdbx_description
1 polymer ?
#
loop_
_entity_poly.entity_id
_entity_poly.type
_entity_poly.pdbx_seq_one_letter_code
_entity_poly.pdbx_strand_id
1 'polypeptide(L)'
;MRSLLSSLTVRVWGLVIFSLLITSCVKETQFDNNPEGNLDALWTIIDEHYCFLDYKKETIGVDWNIMRARYRQRLSKSMTNAQLFEVLAAMLSELRDGHVNLYAAHDVGRNWSWYEDYPRNFSQELQDAYLGTDYKIASSLKYRILPDNIGYVVCSSFQTALGDGNISEVLSYLSTCNGLILDMRENSGGSLTYAELLAQRFTNERRLVGYIAHKTGRGHADFSEPEPEYIEPSLGIRWQKRAVVLTNRHCYSATNTFIRDVKGCPLVTVMGDQTGGGSGMPFNSELPNGWSVRFSACPMYDAQMNQIEFGIQPDIQMALSEADRARGIDTLIEAARTLLNQ
;
A
#
# COMPACT_ATOMS: atom_id res chain seq x y z
N MET A 1 -2.74 30.55 -61.77
CA MET A 1 -3.76 30.92 -60.74
C MET A 1 -4.22 29.78 -59.86
N ARG A 2 -4.35 28.51 -60.32
CA ARG A 2 -4.81 27.38 -59.50
C ARG A 2 -3.79 26.92 -58.42
N SER A 3 -2.48 27.09 -58.60
CA SER A 3 -1.46 26.64 -57.63
C SER A 3 -1.27 27.59 -56.44
N LEU A 4 -1.63 28.86 -56.57
CA LEU A 4 -1.54 29.85 -55.47
C LEU A 4 -2.73 29.76 -54.48
N LEU A 5 -3.90 29.36 -54.95
CA LEU A 5 -5.08 29.17 -54.13
C LEU A 5 -4.97 27.89 -53.24
N SER A 6 -4.33 26.82 -53.73
CA SER A 6 -4.13 25.58 -52.95
C SER A 6 -3.13 25.77 -51.81
N SER A 7 -2.10 26.63 -51.99
CA SER A 7 -1.10 26.88 -50.95
C SER A 7 -1.62 27.81 -49.84
N LEU A 8 -2.58 28.70 -50.18
CA LEU A 8 -3.18 29.60 -49.19
C LEU A 8 -4.18 28.87 -48.30
N THR A 9 -4.99 27.97 -48.86
CA THR A 9 -5.92 27.14 -48.09
C THR A 9 -5.22 26.21 -47.12
N VAL A 10 -4.14 25.54 -47.52
CA VAL A 10 -3.36 24.66 -46.64
C VAL A 10 -2.70 25.47 -45.48
N ARG A 11 -2.22 26.70 -45.74
CA ARG A 11 -1.67 27.55 -44.69
C ARG A 11 -2.70 28.07 -43.71
N VAL A 12 -3.91 28.40 -44.18
CA VAL A 12 -5.03 28.85 -43.33
C VAL A 12 -5.55 27.70 -42.47
N TRP A 13 -5.70 26.48 -43.03
CA TRP A 13 -6.07 25.31 -42.24
C TRP A 13 -4.99 24.90 -41.21
N GLY A 14 -3.70 24.98 -41.55
CA GLY A 14 -2.61 24.79 -40.62
C GLY A 14 -2.60 25.77 -39.45
N LEU A 15 -2.89 27.05 -39.71
CA LEU A 15 -3.01 28.08 -38.66
C LEU A 15 -4.24 27.89 -37.78
N VAL A 16 -5.39 27.47 -38.31
CA VAL A 16 -6.60 27.18 -37.55
C VAL A 16 -6.43 25.95 -36.67
N ILE A 17 -5.77 24.88 -37.16
CA ILE A 17 -5.47 23.68 -36.37
C ILE A 17 -4.46 24.02 -35.28
N PHE A 18 -3.44 24.84 -35.54
CA PHE A 18 -2.45 25.24 -34.52
C PHE A 18 -3.06 26.14 -33.45
N SER A 19 -4.00 27.06 -33.82
CA SER A 19 -4.70 27.87 -32.80
C SER A 19 -5.70 27.08 -31.94
N LEU A 20 -6.26 25.98 -32.44
CA LEU A 20 -7.12 25.06 -31.65
C LEU A 20 -6.34 24.23 -30.63
N LEU A 21 -5.04 24.01 -30.85
CA LEU A 21 -4.18 23.29 -29.91
C LEU A 21 -3.69 24.12 -28.71
N ILE A 22 -3.87 25.45 -28.75
CA ILE A 22 -3.36 26.35 -27.70
C ILE A 22 -4.43 26.64 -26.61
N THR A 23 -5.66 26.21 -26.79
CA THR A 23 -6.78 26.54 -25.86
C THR A 23 -7.05 25.51 -24.79
N SER A 24 -6.19 24.49 -24.61
CA SER A 24 -6.27 23.57 -23.47
C SER A 24 -5.45 24.06 -22.27
N CYS A 25 -5.58 25.33 -21.89
CA CYS A 25 -5.21 25.76 -20.55
C CYS A 25 -6.33 25.33 -19.59
N VAL A 26 -6.16 24.20 -18.93
CA VAL A 26 -6.91 23.90 -17.71
C VAL A 26 -6.62 25.07 -16.76
N LYS A 27 -7.63 25.87 -16.43
CA LYS A 27 -7.49 26.89 -15.38
C LYS A 27 -7.32 26.16 -14.06
N GLU A 28 -6.09 26.06 -13.60
CA GLU A 28 -5.84 25.63 -12.23
C GLU A 28 -6.44 26.66 -11.26
N THR A 29 -7.16 26.18 -10.26
CA THR A 29 -7.66 27.03 -9.19
C THR A 29 -6.46 27.53 -8.40
N GLN A 30 -6.21 28.84 -8.43
CA GLN A 30 -5.15 29.45 -7.62
C GLN A 30 -5.69 29.77 -6.23
N PHE A 31 -4.97 29.35 -5.22
CA PHE A 31 -5.25 29.64 -3.81
C PHE A 31 -4.21 30.61 -3.27
N ASP A 32 -4.63 31.51 -2.39
CA ASP A 32 -3.73 32.45 -1.73
C ASP A 32 -2.80 31.72 -0.75
N ASN A 33 -1.55 32.19 -0.65
CA ASN A 33 -0.63 31.70 0.38
C ASN A 33 -0.90 32.38 1.72
N ASN A 34 -2.02 32.00 2.34
CA ASN A 34 -2.42 32.39 3.70
C ASN A 34 -3.11 31.18 4.37
N PRO A 35 -3.43 31.22 5.67
CA PRO A 35 -4.02 30.08 6.36
C PRO A 35 -5.30 29.54 5.71
N GLU A 36 -6.20 30.40 5.26
CA GLU A 36 -7.46 29.99 4.64
C GLU A 36 -7.23 29.38 3.25
N GLY A 37 -6.38 30.00 2.42
CA GLY A 37 -6.05 29.50 1.09
C GLY A 37 -5.31 28.16 1.13
N ASN A 38 -4.41 27.95 2.07
CA ASN A 38 -3.74 26.66 2.25
C ASN A 38 -4.72 25.57 2.72
N LEU A 39 -5.69 25.88 3.60
CA LEU A 39 -6.73 24.92 3.98
C LEU A 39 -7.64 24.59 2.79
N ASP A 40 -8.04 25.60 2.01
CA ASP A 40 -8.90 25.39 0.84
C ASP A 40 -8.19 24.59 -0.25
N ALA A 41 -6.89 24.82 -0.47
CA ALA A 41 -6.07 24.03 -1.37
C ALA A 41 -5.97 22.57 -0.90
N LEU A 42 -5.66 22.35 0.39
CA LEU A 42 -5.59 21.02 0.98
C LEU A 42 -6.92 20.27 0.82
N TRP A 43 -8.04 20.95 1.18
CA TRP A 43 -9.36 20.35 1.08
C TRP A 43 -9.67 19.96 -0.38
N THR A 44 -9.38 20.83 -1.33
CA THR A 44 -9.64 20.60 -2.77
C THR A 44 -8.77 19.47 -3.32
N ILE A 45 -7.48 19.42 -2.97
CA ILE A 45 -6.58 18.34 -3.39
C ILE A 45 -7.11 16.98 -2.91
N ILE A 46 -7.51 16.88 -1.66
CA ILE A 46 -8.05 15.63 -1.12
C ILE A 46 -9.42 15.31 -1.73
N ASP A 47 -10.32 16.30 -1.90
CA ASP A 47 -11.63 16.09 -2.51
C ASP A 47 -11.53 15.60 -3.96
N GLU A 48 -10.64 16.19 -4.75
CA GLU A 48 -10.48 15.86 -6.16
C GLU A 48 -9.66 14.58 -6.42
N HIS A 49 -8.76 14.18 -5.50
CA HIS A 49 -7.75 13.16 -5.79
C HIS A 49 -7.71 11.97 -4.83
N TYR A 50 -8.11 12.13 -3.57
CA TYR A 50 -8.09 11.02 -2.61
C TYR A 50 -9.21 10.02 -2.91
N CYS A 51 -8.85 8.73 -2.98
CA CYS A 51 -9.75 7.72 -3.53
C CYS A 51 -10.71 7.08 -2.51
N PHE A 52 -10.57 7.36 -1.21
CA PHE A 52 -11.35 6.66 -0.19
C PHE A 52 -12.35 7.52 0.57
N LEU A 53 -12.70 8.74 0.09
CA LEU A 53 -13.59 9.62 0.87
C LEU A 53 -14.95 9.00 1.17
N ASP A 54 -15.61 8.41 0.19
CA ASP A 54 -16.90 7.74 0.39
C ASP A 54 -16.74 6.53 1.33
N TYR A 55 -15.70 5.73 1.13
CA TYR A 55 -15.41 4.58 1.99
C TYR A 55 -15.11 4.99 3.45
N LYS A 56 -14.36 6.07 3.68
CA LYS A 56 -14.11 6.62 5.03
C LYS A 56 -15.38 7.20 5.65
N LYS A 57 -16.25 7.81 4.84
CA LYS A 57 -17.55 8.29 5.31
C LYS A 57 -18.44 7.15 5.78
N GLU A 58 -18.52 6.06 5.02
CA GLU A 58 -19.33 4.89 5.36
C GLU A 58 -18.77 4.12 6.57
N THR A 59 -17.45 3.93 6.64
CA THR A 59 -16.83 3.03 7.62
C THR A 59 -16.47 3.70 8.94
N ILE A 60 -16.05 4.98 8.92
CA ILE A 60 -15.60 5.71 10.10
C ILE A 60 -16.29 7.07 10.30
N GLY A 61 -17.30 7.38 9.48
CA GLY A 61 -18.14 8.58 9.63
C GLY A 61 -17.45 9.90 9.27
N VAL A 62 -16.35 9.88 8.51
CA VAL A 62 -15.60 11.09 8.12
C VAL A 62 -16.25 11.72 6.89
N ASP A 63 -16.99 12.80 7.08
CA ASP A 63 -17.54 13.64 5.99
C ASP A 63 -16.58 14.79 5.69
N TRP A 64 -15.96 14.78 4.51
CA TRP A 64 -14.91 15.74 4.15
C TRP A 64 -15.40 17.19 4.08
N ASN A 65 -16.65 17.40 3.70
CA ASN A 65 -17.27 18.75 3.73
C ASN A 65 -17.44 19.28 5.16
N ILE A 66 -17.86 18.42 6.09
CA ILE A 66 -17.96 18.76 7.52
C ILE A 66 -16.57 19.06 8.07
N MET A 67 -15.54 18.28 7.69
CA MET A 67 -14.16 18.52 8.10
C MET A 67 -13.67 19.91 7.69
N ARG A 68 -13.93 20.34 6.44
CA ARG A 68 -13.57 21.69 5.97
C ARG A 68 -14.15 22.77 6.88
N ALA A 69 -15.44 22.71 7.18
CA ALA A 69 -16.11 23.70 8.01
C ALA A 69 -15.57 23.71 9.45
N ARG A 70 -15.32 22.52 10.04
CA ARG A 70 -14.79 22.36 11.39
C ARG A 70 -13.37 22.93 11.51
N TYR A 71 -12.48 22.60 10.58
CA TYR A 71 -11.08 23.01 10.64
C TYR A 71 -10.89 24.47 10.24
N ARG A 72 -11.74 25.04 9.38
CA ARG A 72 -11.75 26.48 9.08
C ARG A 72 -11.96 27.33 10.34
N GLN A 73 -12.78 26.89 11.29
CA GLN A 73 -13.02 27.61 12.56
C GLN A 73 -11.79 27.64 13.47
N ARG A 74 -10.78 26.78 13.24
CA ARG A 74 -9.52 26.77 13.98
C ARG A 74 -8.46 27.72 13.43
N LEU A 75 -8.71 28.34 12.27
CA LEU A 75 -7.77 29.25 11.62
C LEU A 75 -7.82 30.65 12.21
N SER A 76 -6.68 31.33 12.21
CA SER A 76 -6.51 32.73 12.53
C SER A 76 -5.51 33.36 11.56
N LYS A 77 -5.73 34.61 11.18
CA LYS A 77 -4.80 35.36 10.33
C LYS A 77 -3.43 35.59 10.94
N SER A 78 -3.32 35.50 12.26
CA SER A 78 -2.07 35.73 13.01
C SER A 78 -1.34 34.44 13.37
N MET A 79 -1.83 33.26 12.92
CA MET A 79 -1.18 31.99 13.25
C MET A 79 0.17 31.84 12.56
N THR A 80 1.10 31.18 13.25
CA THR A 80 2.39 30.84 12.71
C THR A 80 2.30 29.65 11.75
N ASN A 81 3.34 29.41 10.94
CA ASN A 81 3.40 28.22 10.07
C ASN A 81 3.30 26.93 10.88
N ALA A 82 3.92 26.84 12.05
CA ALA A 82 3.81 25.67 12.92
C ALA A 82 2.35 25.43 13.39
N GLN A 83 1.64 26.49 13.80
CA GLN A 83 0.23 26.38 14.18
C GLN A 83 -0.67 25.99 13.00
N LEU A 84 -0.41 26.54 11.81
CA LEU A 84 -1.13 26.12 10.59
C LEU A 84 -0.86 24.65 10.26
N PHE A 85 0.39 24.22 10.37
CA PHE A 85 0.78 22.82 10.15
C PHE A 85 -0.01 21.86 11.04
N GLU A 86 -0.08 22.13 12.34
CA GLU A 86 -0.85 21.34 13.31
C GLU A 86 -2.33 21.24 12.94
N VAL A 87 -2.94 22.33 12.46
CA VAL A 87 -4.35 22.32 12.05
C VAL A 87 -4.55 21.46 10.81
N LEU A 88 -3.72 21.62 9.78
CA LEU A 88 -3.85 20.88 8.53
C LEU A 88 -3.49 19.39 8.72
N ALA A 89 -2.45 19.07 9.48
CA ALA A 89 -2.07 17.70 9.81
C ALA A 89 -3.18 16.99 10.60
N ALA A 90 -3.78 17.67 11.58
CA ALA A 90 -4.90 17.13 12.35
C ALA A 90 -6.13 16.87 11.46
N MET A 91 -6.40 17.72 10.47
CA MET A 91 -7.48 17.49 9.51
C MET A 91 -7.24 16.23 8.67
N LEU A 92 -6.02 16.03 8.18
CA LEU A 92 -5.66 14.84 7.41
C LEU A 92 -5.70 13.56 8.23
N SER A 93 -5.33 13.60 9.52
CA SER A 93 -5.32 12.42 10.38
C SER A 93 -6.72 11.85 10.66
N GLU A 94 -7.79 12.64 10.48
CA GLU A 94 -9.18 12.14 10.56
C GLU A 94 -9.46 11.03 9.53
N LEU A 95 -8.73 11.03 8.40
CA LEU A 95 -8.88 10.01 7.34
C LEU A 95 -8.37 8.64 7.76
N ARG A 96 -7.57 8.53 8.83
CA ARG A 96 -7.00 7.27 9.32
C ARG A 96 -6.38 6.43 8.19
N ASP A 97 -5.53 7.08 7.40
CA ASP A 97 -4.80 6.47 6.29
C ASP A 97 -3.30 6.77 6.45
N GLY A 98 -2.48 5.72 6.62
CA GLY A 98 -1.03 5.85 6.79
C GLY A 98 -0.31 6.39 5.54
N HIS A 99 -0.97 6.40 4.38
CA HIS A 99 -0.46 7.03 3.16
C HIS A 99 -0.80 8.53 3.07
N VAL A 100 -1.69 9.05 3.93
CA VAL A 100 -2.03 10.48 3.95
C VAL A 100 -1.06 11.19 4.89
N ASN A 101 -0.18 12.01 4.31
CA ASN A 101 0.86 12.70 5.04
C ASN A 101 0.98 14.16 4.58
N LEU A 102 1.26 15.06 5.51
CA LEU A 102 1.66 16.44 5.24
C LEU A 102 3.15 16.60 5.53
N TYR A 103 3.90 17.16 4.58
CA TYR A 103 5.35 17.37 4.70
C TYR A 103 5.66 18.86 4.68
N ALA A 104 6.40 19.32 5.66
CA ALA A 104 6.99 20.64 5.73
C ALA A 104 8.49 20.50 6.10
N ALA A 105 9.26 21.57 5.92
CA ALA A 105 10.69 21.54 6.26
C ALA A 105 10.98 21.28 7.75
N HIS A 106 9.98 21.51 8.61
CA HIS A 106 10.12 21.43 10.06
C HIS A 106 9.40 20.24 10.70
N ASP A 107 8.45 19.59 9.97
CA ASP A 107 7.71 18.46 10.51
C ASP A 107 7.04 17.60 9.40
N VAL A 108 6.56 16.41 9.81
CA VAL A 108 5.78 15.49 9.00
C VAL A 108 4.52 15.10 9.76
N GLY A 109 3.36 15.59 9.29
CA GLY A 109 2.05 15.17 9.79
C GLY A 109 1.62 13.85 9.18
N ARG A 110 1.36 12.83 10.00
CA ARG A 110 1.01 11.48 9.57
C ARG A 110 0.07 10.80 10.56
N ASN A 111 -0.74 9.90 10.07
CA ASN A 111 -1.52 9.02 10.92
C ASN A 111 -0.75 7.71 11.19
N TRP A 112 -0.24 7.59 12.43
CA TRP A 112 0.43 6.37 12.90
C TRP A 112 -0.45 5.47 13.75
N SER A 113 -1.68 5.89 14.07
CA SER A 113 -2.55 5.18 15.01
C SER A 113 -3.20 3.91 14.44
N TRP A 114 -3.12 3.65 13.14
CA TRP A 114 -3.78 2.51 12.50
C TRP A 114 -3.35 1.12 13.03
N TYR A 115 -2.24 1.04 13.76
CA TYR A 115 -1.75 -0.19 14.40
C TYR A 115 -1.65 -0.10 15.93
N GLU A 116 -1.77 1.09 16.54
CA GLU A 116 -1.53 1.30 17.98
C GLU A 116 -2.59 0.63 18.86
N ASP A 117 -3.84 0.56 18.40
CA ASP A 117 -4.96 -0.06 19.13
C ASP A 117 -5.02 -1.59 18.97
N TYR A 118 -4.01 -2.19 18.34
CA TYR A 118 -3.95 -3.62 18.08
C TYR A 118 -2.77 -4.28 18.82
N PRO A 119 -2.94 -5.54 19.29
CA PRO A 119 -1.80 -6.31 19.79
C PRO A 119 -0.72 -6.39 18.72
N ARG A 120 0.54 -6.21 19.09
CA ARG A 120 1.64 -6.27 18.13
C ARG A 120 1.74 -7.63 17.45
N ASN A 121 1.38 -8.69 18.16
CA ASN A 121 1.37 -10.08 17.68
C ASN A 121 2.72 -10.54 17.10
N PHE A 122 3.82 -10.05 17.69
CA PHE A 122 5.18 -10.24 17.21
C PHE A 122 6.19 -10.01 18.34
N SER A 123 7.30 -10.77 18.31
CA SER A 123 8.49 -10.54 19.12
C SER A 123 9.73 -10.71 18.27
N GLN A 124 10.54 -9.65 18.17
CA GLN A 124 11.82 -9.68 17.47
C GLN A 124 12.79 -10.71 18.08
N GLU A 125 12.80 -10.80 19.42
CA GLU A 125 13.63 -11.75 20.15
C GLU A 125 13.31 -13.21 19.77
N LEU A 126 12.01 -13.54 19.67
CA LEU A 126 11.59 -14.88 19.23
C LEU A 126 11.94 -15.12 17.76
N GLN A 127 11.68 -14.16 16.87
CA GLN A 127 12.04 -14.28 15.45
C GLN A 127 13.55 -14.54 15.30
N ASP A 128 14.39 -13.79 16.03
CA ASP A 128 15.84 -13.95 16.01
C ASP A 128 16.26 -15.32 16.56
N ALA A 129 15.59 -15.84 17.60
CA ALA A 129 15.83 -17.17 18.13
C ALA A 129 15.52 -18.29 17.11
N TYR A 130 14.43 -18.17 16.35
CA TYR A 130 14.10 -19.11 15.27
C TYR A 130 15.02 -18.99 14.06
N LEU A 131 15.47 -17.79 13.72
CA LEU A 131 16.49 -17.59 12.68
C LEU A 131 17.85 -18.16 13.11
N GLY A 132 18.20 -18.08 14.40
CA GLY A 132 19.52 -18.48 14.90
C GLY A 132 20.64 -17.57 14.40
N THR A 133 21.86 -18.10 14.35
CA THR A 133 23.05 -17.33 13.90
C THR A 133 23.59 -17.77 12.55
N ASP A 134 23.09 -18.87 11.99
CA ASP A 134 23.54 -19.54 10.78
C ASP A 134 22.60 -19.35 9.57
N TYR A 135 21.66 -18.41 9.68
CA TYR A 135 20.77 -18.09 8.56
C TYR A 135 21.53 -17.47 7.37
N LYS A 136 20.96 -17.64 6.19
CA LYS A 136 21.44 -17.04 4.95
C LYS A 136 20.68 -15.76 4.62
N ILE A 137 21.27 -14.94 3.76
CA ILE A 137 20.67 -13.68 3.30
C ILE A 137 20.70 -13.63 1.77
N ALA A 138 19.56 -13.33 1.17
CA ALA A 138 19.43 -12.99 -0.25
C ALA A 138 18.64 -11.67 -0.35
N SER A 139 19.34 -10.54 -0.43
CA SER A 139 18.77 -9.19 -0.37
C SER A 139 17.97 -8.96 0.93
N SER A 140 16.66 -8.65 0.83
CA SER A 140 15.78 -8.44 1.99
C SER A 140 15.29 -9.73 2.66
N LEU A 141 15.63 -10.90 2.10
CA LEU A 141 15.19 -12.19 2.61
C LEU A 141 16.27 -12.81 3.52
N LYS A 142 15.91 -13.12 4.78
CA LYS A 142 16.69 -13.96 5.68
C LYS A 142 16.06 -15.34 5.71
N TYR A 143 16.85 -16.41 5.60
CA TYR A 143 16.27 -17.74 5.48
C TYR A 143 17.16 -18.84 6.04
N ARG A 144 16.51 -19.91 6.52
CA ARG A 144 17.14 -21.14 6.97
C ARG A 144 16.20 -22.34 6.88
N ILE A 145 16.71 -23.53 7.12
CA ILE A 145 15.93 -24.75 7.33
C ILE A 145 15.82 -24.99 8.84
N LEU A 146 14.58 -25.12 9.34
CA LEU A 146 14.31 -25.47 10.74
C LEU A 146 14.59 -26.96 10.96
N PRO A 147 14.79 -27.40 12.24
CA PRO A 147 15.19 -28.79 12.56
C PRO A 147 14.22 -29.87 12.04
N ASP A 148 12.95 -29.56 11.84
CA ASP A 148 11.89 -30.43 11.30
C ASP A 148 11.76 -30.37 9.79
N ASN A 149 12.78 -29.88 9.08
CA ASN A 149 12.83 -29.75 7.63
C ASN A 149 11.75 -28.82 7.06
N ILE A 150 11.39 -27.75 7.78
CA ILE A 150 10.55 -26.65 7.30
C ILE A 150 11.45 -25.48 6.89
N GLY A 151 11.24 -24.94 5.70
CA GLY A 151 11.87 -23.69 5.27
C GLY A 151 11.30 -22.50 6.05
N TYR A 152 12.15 -21.66 6.62
CA TYR A 152 11.75 -20.44 7.31
C TYR A 152 12.38 -19.24 6.60
N VAL A 153 11.55 -18.33 6.12
CA VAL A 153 11.96 -17.12 5.41
C VAL A 153 11.34 -15.90 6.09
N VAL A 154 12.17 -14.93 6.45
CA VAL A 154 11.73 -13.62 6.93
C VAL A 154 11.88 -12.60 5.81
N CYS A 155 10.80 -11.93 5.46
CA CYS A 155 10.78 -10.81 4.52
C CYS A 155 10.29 -9.57 5.27
N SER A 156 11.20 -8.78 5.81
CA SER A 156 10.87 -7.64 6.69
C SER A 156 10.59 -6.34 5.95
N SER A 157 10.83 -6.28 4.62
CA SER A 157 10.62 -5.06 3.85
C SER A 157 10.62 -5.33 2.35
N PHE A 158 9.81 -4.57 1.62
CA PHE A 158 9.88 -4.41 0.17
C PHE A 158 10.55 -3.08 -0.26
N GLN A 159 11.22 -2.37 0.64
CA GLN A 159 11.99 -1.17 0.30
C GLN A 159 13.38 -1.52 -0.28
N THR A 160 13.95 -2.64 0.14
CA THR A 160 15.21 -3.15 -0.40
C THR A 160 14.96 -3.92 -1.69
N ALA A 161 15.78 -3.67 -2.70
CA ALA A 161 15.66 -4.32 -4.01
C ALA A 161 15.63 -5.85 -3.89
N LEU A 162 14.61 -6.46 -4.48
CA LEU A 162 14.40 -7.91 -4.50
C LEU A 162 14.17 -8.35 -5.94
N GLY A 163 15.09 -9.14 -6.48
CA GLY A 163 15.00 -9.63 -7.85
C GLY A 163 14.76 -11.13 -7.94
N ASP A 164 14.46 -11.59 -9.16
CA ASP A 164 14.22 -13.01 -9.47
C ASP A 164 15.35 -13.94 -9.00
N GLY A 165 16.60 -13.51 -9.13
CA GLY A 165 17.77 -14.27 -8.70
C GLY A 165 17.79 -14.49 -7.19
N ASN A 166 17.46 -13.46 -6.41
CA ASN A 166 17.41 -13.56 -4.96
C ASN A 166 16.34 -14.56 -4.49
N ILE A 167 15.13 -14.47 -5.07
CA ILE A 167 14.02 -15.36 -4.71
C ILE A 167 14.32 -16.79 -5.16
N SER A 168 14.89 -16.95 -6.37
CA SER A 168 15.26 -18.28 -6.91
C SER A 168 16.34 -18.97 -6.07
N GLU A 169 17.33 -18.22 -5.55
CA GLU A 169 18.34 -18.76 -4.62
C GLU A 169 17.69 -19.29 -3.34
N VAL A 170 16.80 -18.50 -2.72
CA VAL A 170 16.07 -18.91 -1.51
C VAL A 170 15.26 -20.18 -1.75
N LEU A 171 14.42 -20.19 -2.81
CA LEU A 171 13.55 -21.33 -3.09
C LEU A 171 14.32 -22.58 -3.53
N SER A 172 15.45 -22.43 -4.24
CA SER A 172 16.35 -23.52 -4.58
C SER A 172 16.95 -24.15 -3.32
N TYR A 173 17.49 -23.34 -2.41
CA TYR A 173 18.06 -23.80 -1.15
C TYR A 173 17.04 -24.55 -0.29
N LEU A 174 15.78 -24.08 -0.26
CA LEU A 174 14.69 -24.66 0.51
C LEU A 174 13.94 -25.79 -0.23
N SER A 175 14.33 -26.15 -1.45
CA SER A 175 13.56 -27.04 -2.32
C SER A 175 13.28 -28.43 -1.75
N THR A 176 14.14 -28.92 -0.85
CA THR A 176 14.00 -30.24 -0.18
C THR A 176 13.12 -30.18 1.08
N CYS A 177 12.75 -28.98 1.56
CA CYS A 177 11.90 -28.82 2.74
C CYS A 177 10.48 -29.35 2.49
N ASN A 178 9.83 -29.80 3.57
CA ASN A 178 8.45 -30.31 3.53
C ASN A 178 7.42 -29.21 3.27
N GLY A 179 7.67 -28.00 3.76
CA GLY A 179 6.83 -26.81 3.63
C GLY A 179 7.63 -25.54 3.86
N LEU A 180 6.99 -24.41 3.72
CA LEU A 180 7.57 -23.07 3.85
C LEU A 180 6.79 -22.22 4.84
N ILE A 181 7.47 -21.57 5.77
CA ILE A 181 6.95 -20.45 6.54
C ILE A 181 7.56 -19.17 5.95
N LEU A 182 6.71 -18.26 5.47
CA LEU A 182 7.10 -16.92 5.03
C LEU A 182 6.61 -15.91 6.07
N ASP A 183 7.52 -15.41 6.88
CA ASP A 183 7.21 -14.44 7.92
C ASP A 183 7.24 -13.01 7.36
N MET A 184 6.04 -12.46 7.17
CA MET A 184 5.82 -11.09 6.67
C MET A 184 5.53 -10.10 7.80
N ARG A 185 5.50 -10.56 9.03
CA ARG A 185 5.21 -9.68 10.18
C ARG A 185 6.22 -8.54 10.24
N GLU A 186 5.75 -7.34 10.65
CA GLU A 186 6.52 -6.09 10.68
C GLU A 186 6.96 -5.55 9.29
N ASN A 187 6.53 -6.15 8.18
CA ASN A 187 6.81 -5.63 6.84
C ASN A 187 5.83 -4.50 6.47
N SER A 188 6.27 -3.27 6.56
CA SER A 188 5.46 -2.07 6.25
C SER A 188 5.33 -1.75 4.75
N GLY A 189 5.77 -2.66 3.88
CA GLY A 189 5.65 -2.50 2.43
C GLY A 189 6.90 -1.98 1.75
N GLY A 190 6.70 -1.24 0.66
CA GLY A 190 7.73 -0.73 -0.23
C GLY A 190 7.30 -0.83 -1.69
N SER A 191 8.09 -1.48 -2.54
CA SER A 191 7.81 -1.65 -3.98
C SER A 191 6.75 -2.71 -4.24
N LEU A 192 5.68 -2.33 -4.95
CA LEU A 192 4.67 -3.27 -5.47
C LEU A 192 5.30 -4.31 -6.42
N THR A 193 6.28 -3.89 -7.23
CA THR A 193 6.99 -4.82 -8.14
C THR A 193 7.70 -5.94 -7.37
N TYR A 194 8.32 -5.64 -6.23
CA TYR A 194 9.00 -6.68 -5.43
C TYR A 194 7.99 -7.60 -4.72
N ALA A 195 6.87 -7.05 -4.28
CA ALA A 195 5.76 -7.80 -3.73
C ALA A 195 5.18 -8.79 -4.77
N GLU A 196 4.93 -8.31 -5.98
CA GLU A 196 4.44 -9.11 -7.10
C GLU A 196 5.43 -10.22 -7.50
N LEU A 197 6.72 -9.91 -7.67
CA LEU A 197 7.76 -10.89 -8.00
C LEU A 197 7.81 -12.05 -7.00
N LEU A 198 7.60 -11.75 -5.71
CA LEU A 198 7.52 -12.79 -4.68
C LEU A 198 6.20 -13.56 -4.77
N ALA A 199 5.07 -12.88 -4.97
CA ALA A 199 3.75 -13.50 -5.03
C ALA A 199 3.62 -14.47 -6.23
N GLN A 200 4.20 -14.16 -7.39
CA GLN A 200 4.25 -14.98 -8.58
C GLN A 200 4.88 -16.37 -8.35
N ARG A 201 5.61 -16.55 -7.24
CA ARG A 201 6.23 -17.85 -6.89
C ARG A 201 5.27 -18.85 -6.28
N PHE A 202 4.07 -18.42 -5.91
CA PHE A 202 3.07 -19.23 -5.19
C PHE A 202 1.89 -19.67 -6.05
N THR A 203 1.89 -19.34 -7.34
CA THR A 203 0.86 -19.77 -8.29
C THR A 203 1.45 -20.53 -9.48
N ASN A 204 0.66 -21.46 -10.05
CA ASN A 204 0.99 -22.19 -11.28
C ASN A 204 0.10 -21.79 -12.46
N GLU A 205 -0.82 -20.88 -12.25
CA GLU A 205 -1.77 -20.40 -13.24
C GLU A 205 -1.99 -18.91 -13.12
N ARG A 206 -2.44 -18.27 -14.18
CA ARG A 206 -2.91 -16.89 -14.13
C ARG A 206 -4.14 -16.81 -13.24
N ARG A 207 -4.10 -15.93 -12.24
CA ARG A 207 -5.18 -15.78 -11.26
C ARG A 207 -5.62 -14.32 -11.17
N LEU A 208 -6.95 -14.11 -11.14
CA LEU A 208 -7.50 -12.83 -10.76
C LEU A 208 -7.23 -12.63 -9.25
N VAL A 209 -6.57 -11.53 -8.89
CA VAL A 209 -6.20 -11.22 -7.50
C VAL A 209 -6.93 -9.99 -6.96
N GLY A 210 -7.48 -9.16 -7.83
CA GLY A 210 -8.21 -7.98 -7.42
C GLY A 210 -8.59 -7.09 -8.58
N TYR A 211 -8.93 -5.86 -8.23
CA TYR A 211 -9.29 -4.81 -9.17
C TYR A 211 -8.69 -3.49 -8.71
N ILE A 212 -8.48 -2.58 -9.68
CA ILE A 212 -8.03 -1.22 -9.46
C ILE A 212 -8.88 -0.26 -10.29
N ALA A 213 -9.19 0.92 -9.75
CA ALA A 213 -9.81 1.99 -10.53
C ALA A 213 -8.93 3.24 -10.52
N HIS A 214 -9.12 4.08 -11.53
CA HIS A 214 -8.32 5.28 -11.75
C HIS A 214 -9.21 6.51 -11.85
N LYS A 215 -8.71 7.67 -11.39
CA LYS A 215 -9.40 8.93 -11.58
C LYS A 215 -9.58 9.23 -13.06
N THR A 216 -10.81 9.61 -13.43
CA THR A 216 -11.20 10.00 -14.80
C THR A 216 -11.57 11.48 -14.93
N GLY A 217 -11.70 12.17 -13.81
CA GLY A 217 -12.07 13.59 -13.74
C GLY A 217 -11.74 14.22 -12.39
N ARG A 218 -12.17 15.49 -12.22
CA ARG A 218 -11.95 16.25 -10.98
C ARG A 218 -13.05 16.05 -9.93
N GLY A 219 -14.16 15.48 -10.31
CA GLY A 219 -15.26 15.22 -9.38
C GLY A 219 -14.86 14.20 -8.31
N HIS A 220 -15.41 14.36 -7.13
CA HIS A 220 -15.16 13.54 -5.95
C HIS A 220 -15.21 12.02 -6.25
N ALA A 221 -16.21 11.58 -7.00
CA ALA A 221 -16.45 10.18 -7.33
C ALA A 221 -16.08 9.81 -8.80
N ASP A 222 -15.33 10.65 -9.50
CA ASP A 222 -14.97 10.41 -10.90
C ASP A 222 -13.87 9.34 -11.01
N PHE A 223 -14.26 8.08 -10.99
CA PHE A 223 -13.39 6.92 -11.19
C PHE A 223 -13.80 6.13 -12.42
N SER A 224 -12.83 5.42 -13.01
CA SER A 224 -13.11 4.41 -14.05
C SER A 224 -13.89 3.23 -13.46
N GLU A 225 -14.49 2.42 -14.34
CA GLU A 225 -14.87 1.07 -13.95
C GLU A 225 -13.62 0.33 -13.42
N PRO A 226 -13.74 -0.50 -12.37
CA PRO A 226 -12.63 -1.25 -11.84
C PRO A 226 -12.05 -2.23 -12.87
N GLU A 227 -10.76 -2.11 -13.14
CA GLU A 227 -10.03 -2.99 -14.05
C GLU A 227 -9.46 -4.19 -13.30
N PRO A 228 -9.58 -5.43 -13.85
CA PRO A 228 -9.10 -6.62 -13.18
C PRO A 228 -7.57 -6.68 -13.16
N GLU A 229 -7.01 -6.98 -11.99
CA GLU A 229 -5.60 -7.26 -11.79
C GLU A 229 -5.35 -8.76 -11.70
N TYR A 230 -4.30 -9.23 -12.37
CA TYR A 230 -3.94 -10.64 -12.42
C TYR A 230 -2.50 -10.85 -11.98
N ILE A 231 -2.26 -11.96 -11.30
CA ILE A 231 -0.91 -12.46 -11.05
C ILE A 231 -0.62 -13.58 -12.06
N GLU A 232 0.55 -13.51 -12.71
CA GLU A 232 1.05 -14.54 -13.62
C GLU A 232 2.07 -15.43 -12.90
N PRO A 233 2.13 -16.75 -13.22
CA PRO A 233 3.16 -17.61 -12.65
C PRO A 233 4.56 -17.13 -13.06
N SER A 234 5.48 -17.08 -12.11
CA SER A 234 6.88 -16.80 -12.44
C SER A 234 7.46 -17.85 -13.40
N LEU A 235 8.29 -17.40 -14.33
CA LEU A 235 9.09 -18.27 -15.19
C LEU A 235 10.26 -18.93 -14.45
N GLY A 236 10.66 -18.38 -13.30
CA GLY A 236 11.68 -18.93 -12.41
C GLY A 236 11.15 -20.04 -11.50
N ILE A 237 11.94 -20.40 -10.47
CA ILE A 237 11.57 -21.41 -9.49
C ILE A 237 10.31 -20.96 -8.73
N ARG A 238 9.30 -21.83 -8.69
CA ARG A 238 8.05 -21.63 -7.95
C ARG A 238 7.97 -22.61 -6.78
N TRP A 239 7.35 -22.17 -5.70
CA TRP A 239 7.07 -23.00 -4.54
C TRP A 239 5.79 -23.80 -4.77
N GLN A 240 5.90 -25.12 -4.88
CA GLN A 240 4.78 -26.00 -5.24
C GLN A 240 4.42 -26.96 -4.09
N LYS A 241 4.74 -26.59 -2.86
CA LYS A 241 4.37 -27.29 -1.65
C LYS A 241 3.58 -26.35 -0.76
N ARG A 242 3.06 -26.84 0.36
CA ARG A 242 2.33 -25.99 1.30
C ARG A 242 3.22 -24.87 1.84
N ALA A 243 2.65 -23.69 1.97
CA ALA A 243 3.27 -22.52 2.58
C ALA A 243 2.32 -21.87 3.58
N VAL A 244 2.86 -21.40 4.69
CA VAL A 244 2.17 -20.56 5.66
C VAL A 244 2.79 -19.18 5.61
N VAL A 245 1.97 -18.14 5.36
CA VAL A 245 2.39 -16.74 5.38
C VAL A 245 1.92 -16.13 6.70
N LEU A 246 2.89 -15.70 7.53
CA LEU A 246 2.59 -15.10 8.82
C LEU A 246 2.37 -13.59 8.67
N THR A 247 1.29 -13.09 9.25
CA THR A 247 0.88 -11.67 9.17
C THR A 247 0.62 -11.08 10.54
N ASN A 248 0.79 -9.77 10.62
CA ASN A 248 0.31 -8.95 11.74
C ASN A 248 -0.16 -7.58 11.25
N ARG A 249 -0.61 -6.73 12.17
CA ARG A 249 -1.15 -5.40 11.86
C ARG A 249 -0.13 -4.47 11.21
N HIS A 250 1.18 -4.72 11.34
CA HIS A 250 2.23 -3.95 10.66
C HIS A 250 2.45 -4.36 9.19
N CYS A 251 1.88 -5.48 8.70
CA CYS A 251 1.85 -5.78 7.27
C CYS A 251 1.03 -4.71 6.53
N TYR A 252 1.70 -3.79 5.82
CA TYR A 252 1.08 -2.58 5.28
C TYR A 252 1.47 -2.32 3.83
N SER A 253 0.66 -1.56 3.08
CA SER A 253 1.00 -1.09 1.73
C SER A 253 1.32 -2.25 0.77
N ALA A 254 2.49 -2.29 0.13
CA ALA A 254 2.86 -3.36 -0.80
C ALA A 254 2.78 -4.76 -0.17
N THR A 255 2.96 -4.89 1.16
CA THR A 255 2.76 -6.16 1.86
C THR A 255 1.29 -6.54 1.94
N ASN A 256 0.39 -5.58 2.14
CA ASN A 256 -1.05 -5.83 2.07
C ASN A 256 -1.45 -6.32 0.66
N THR A 257 -0.89 -5.72 -0.40
CA THR A 257 -1.09 -6.18 -1.79
C THR A 257 -0.53 -7.60 -1.99
N PHE A 258 0.67 -7.89 -1.48
CA PHE A 258 1.23 -9.24 -1.50
C PHE A 258 0.28 -10.26 -0.86
N ILE A 259 -0.28 -9.94 0.32
CA ILE A 259 -1.22 -10.84 1.01
C ILE A 259 -2.50 -11.02 0.17
N ARG A 260 -3.03 -9.95 -0.45
CA ARG A 260 -4.15 -10.06 -1.41
C ARG A 260 -3.83 -11.06 -2.53
N ASP A 261 -2.64 -10.94 -3.10
CA ASP A 261 -2.23 -11.70 -4.29
C ASP A 261 -2.02 -13.19 -3.99
N VAL A 262 -1.52 -13.54 -2.81
CA VAL A 262 -1.27 -14.95 -2.43
C VAL A 262 -2.46 -15.60 -1.71
N LYS A 263 -3.37 -14.80 -1.15
CA LYS A 263 -4.57 -15.32 -0.49
C LYS A 263 -5.47 -16.04 -1.49
N GLY A 264 -5.85 -17.27 -1.16
CA GLY A 264 -6.61 -18.12 -2.06
C GLY A 264 -5.75 -18.88 -3.09
N CYS A 265 -4.42 -18.76 -3.08
CA CYS A 265 -3.55 -19.73 -3.76
C CYS A 265 -3.68 -21.11 -3.08
N PRO A 266 -3.88 -22.20 -3.84
CA PRO A 266 -4.30 -23.50 -3.27
C PRO A 266 -3.37 -24.09 -2.19
N LEU A 267 -2.08 -23.73 -2.24
CA LEU A 267 -1.07 -24.24 -1.32
C LEU A 267 -0.60 -23.21 -0.28
N VAL A 268 -1.25 -22.03 -0.23
CA VAL A 268 -0.91 -20.94 0.69
C VAL A 268 -1.99 -20.81 1.75
N THR A 269 -1.57 -20.73 3.00
CA THR A 269 -2.43 -20.36 4.14
C THR A 269 -1.89 -19.11 4.78
N VAL A 270 -2.69 -18.06 4.88
CA VAL A 270 -2.36 -16.84 5.62
C VAL A 270 -2.75 -17.03 7.08
N MET A 271 -1.80 -16.85 8.00
CA MET A 271 -2.00 -17.08 9.43
C MET A 271 -1.48 -15.90 10.25
N GLY A 272 -2.21 -15.54 11.29
CA GLY A 272 -1.82 -14.48 12.21
C GLY A 272 -2.93 -13.48 12.47
N ASP A 273 -2.63 -12.21 12.34
CA ASP A 273 -3.60 -11.13 12.51
C ASP A 273 -3.95 -10.48 11.16
N GLN A 274 -5.07 -9.75 11.16
CA GLN A 274 -5.43 -8.87 10.05
C GLN A 274 -4.27 -7.94 9.72
N THR A 275 -4.01 -7.76 8.42
CA THR A 275 -3.00 -6.80 7.96
C THR A 275 -3.40 -5.35 8.29
N GLY A 276 -2.46 -4.43 8.18
CA GLY A 276 -2.68 -3.01 8.43
C GLY A 276 -3.42 -2.27 7.31
N GLY A 277 -3.53 -2.87 6.14
CA GLY A 277 -4.14 -2.22 5.00
C GLY A 277 -3.18 -1.30 4.24
N GLY A 278 -3.62 -0.07 3.96
CA GLY A 278 -2.83 0.90 3.20
C GLY A 278 -2.76 0.57 1.72
N SER A 279 -3.90 0.54 1.06
CA SER A 279 -4.01 0.42 -0.40
C SER A 279 -3.98 1.80 -1.07
N GLY A 280 -4.24 1.87 -2.37
CA GLY A 280 -4.59 3.11 -3.04
C GLY A 280 -3.50 3.85 -3.78
N MET A 281 -2.31 3.29 -3.97
CA MET A 281 -1.21 3.90 -4.74
C MET A 281 -0.99 5.39 -4.44
N PRO A 282 -0.08 5.74 -3.51
CA PRO A 282 0.05 7.12 -3.05
C PRO A 282 0.66 8.05 -4.11
N PHE A 283 0.09 9.25 -4.22
CA PHE A 283 0.57 10.37 -5.02
C PHE A 283 0.89 11.57 -4.13
N ASN A 284 1.49 12.60 -4.70
CA ASN A 284 1.81 13.84 -4.01
C ASN A 284 1.26 15.04 -4.77
N SER A 285 0.89 16.08 -4.03
CA SER A 285 0.57 17.41 -4.53
C SER A 285 1.19 18.47 -3.62
N GLU A 286 1.13 19.74 -4.01
CA GLU A 286 1.77 20.84 -3.31
C GLU A 286 0.75 21.90 -2.89
N LEU A 287 0.90 22.45 -1.69
CA LEU A 287 0.11 23.58 -1.18
C LEU A 287 0.74 24.93 -1.59
N PRO A 288 -0.01 26.02 -1.57
CA PRO A 288 0.49 27.35 -1.93
C PRO A 288 1.73 27.81 -1.14
N ASN A 289 1.90 27.31 0.08
CA ASN A 289 3.06 27.61 0.93
C ASN A 289 4.28 26.68 0.70
N GLY A 290 4.23 25.79 -0.32
CA GLY A 290 5.30 24.86 -0.66
C GLY A 290 5.32 23.58 0.19
N TRP A 291 4.32 23.31 1.03
CA TRP A 291 4.21 22.03 1.72
C TRP A 291 3.65 20.97 0.79
N SER A 292 4.16 19.74 0.91
CA SER A 292 3.69 18.61 0.11
C SER A 292 2.65 17.81 0.89
N VAL A 293 1.57 17.44 0.22
CA VAL A 293 0.57 16.50 0.73
C VAL A 293 0.62 15.20 -0.07
N ARG A 294 0.70 14.07 0.62
CA ARG A 294 0.63 12.72 0.05
C ARG A 294 -0.74 12.13 0.34
N PHE A 295 -1.28 11.36 -0.59
CA PHE A 295 -2.60 10.74 -0.47
C PHE A 295 -2.73 9.52 -1.39
N SER A 296 -3.64 8.59 -1.07
CA SER A 296 -4.01 7.44 -1.90
C SER A 296 -4.93 7.89 -3.05
N ALA A 297 -4.62 7.51 -4.31
CA ALA A 297 -5.33 8.02 -5.49
C ALA A 297 -6.09 6.96 -6.30
N CYS A 298 -5.79 5.66 -6.15
CA CYS A 298 -6.38 4.59 -6.94
C CYS A 298 -6.99 3.54 -5.99
N PRO A 299 -8.31 3.44 -5.85
CA PRO A 299 -8.92 2.44 -4.99
C PRO A 299 -8.59 1.03 -5.50
N MET A 300 -8.14 0.16 -4.61
CA MET A 300 -7.79 -1.23 -4.90
C MET A 300 -8.70 -2.16 -4.11
N TYR A 301 -9.09 -3.24 -4.76
CA TYR A 301 -10.03 -4.23 -4.22
C TYR A 301 -9.44 -5.63 -4.28
N ASP A 302 -9.98 -6.55 -3.50
CA ASP A 302 -9.72 -7.98 -3.67
C ASP A 302 -10.52 -8.57 -4.86
N ALA A 303 -10.33 -9.86 -5.12
CA ALA A 303 -11.03 -10.55 -6.21
C ALA A 303 -12.56 -10.64 -6.03
N GLN A 304 -13.08 -10.36 -4.85
CA GLN A 304 -14.50 -10.29 -4.51
C GLN A 304 -15.03 -8.86 -4.48
N MET A 305 -14.24 -7.88 -4.94
CA MET A 305 -14.58 -6.45 -4.91
C MET A 305 -14.71 -5.84 -3.52
N ASN A 306 -14.11 -6.45 -2.51
CA ASN A 306 -14.02 -5.83 -1.19
C ASN A 306 -12.87 -4.83 -1.13
N GLN A 307 -13.08 -3.71 -0.43
CA GLN A 307 -12.02 -2.76 -0.11
C GLN A 307 -10.95 -3.42 0.79
N ILE A 308 -9.68 -3.19 0.48
CA ILE A 308 -8.55 -3.71 1.25
C ILE A 308 -7.80 -2.61 2.03
N GLU A 309 -8.35 -1.41 2.08
CA GLU A 309 -7.74 -0.24 2.72
C GLU A 309 -7.53 -0.44 4.23
N PHE A 310 -8.48 -1.06 4.93
CA PHE A 310 -8.34 -1.37 6.36
C PHE A 310 -7.75 -2.75 6.64
N GLY A 311 -7.17 -3.40 5.63
CA GLY A 311 -6.46 -4.66 5.78
C GLY A 311 -7.26 -5.89 5.34
N ILE A 312 -6.56 -7.02 5.33
CA ILE A 312 -7.03 -8.32 4.87
C ILE A 312 -7.02 -9.29 6.05
N GLN A 313 -8.14 -9.96 6.27
CA GLN A 313 -8.25 -11.01 7.29
C GLN A 313 -7.41 -12.23 6.91
N PRO A 314 -6.67 -12.86 7.83
CA PRO A 314 -5.98 -14.12 7.58
C PRO A 314 -6.98 -15.27 7.36
N ASP A 315 -6.50 -16.40 6.86
CA ASP A 315 -7.30 -17.63 6.78
C ASP A 315 -7.41 -18.29 8.16
N ILE A 316 -6.35 -18.15 8.98
CA ILE A 316 -6.31 -18.63 10.36
C ILE A 316 -5.95 -17.45 11.27
N GLN A 317 -6.94 -16.94 12.00
CA GLN A 317 -6.71 -15.93 13.02
C GLN A 317 -5.97 -16.54 14.20
N MET A 318 -4.80 -15.98 14.57
CA MET A 318 -4.00 -16.47 15.67
C MET A 318 -3.20 -15.35 16.33
N ALA A 319 -3.12 -15.38 17.65
CA ALA A 319 -2.35 -14.43 18.44
C ALA A 319 -1.13 -15.11 19.10
N LEU A 320 -0.06 -14.32 19.28
CA LEU A 320 1.09 -14.72 20.09
C LEU A 320 0.67 -14.87 21.55
N SER A 321 0.79 -16.07 22.09
CA SER A 321 0.49 -16.35 23.48
C SER A 321 1.58 -15.81 24.41
N GLU A 322 1.22 -15.07 25.44
CA GLU A 322 2.17 -14.59 26.46
C GLU A 322 2.80 -15.78 27.24
N ALA A 323 2.05 -16.86 27.44
CA ALA A 323 2.59 -18.06 28.10
C ALA A 323 3.64 -18.75 27.22
N ASP A 324 3.46 -18.80 25.90
CA ASP A 324 4.44 -19.32 24.95
C ASP A 324 5.65 -18.39 24.87
N ARG A 325 5.41 -17.10 24.74
CA ARG A 325 6.46 -16.07 24.71
C ARG A 325 7.37 -16.15 25.93
N ALA A 326 6.81 -16.30 27.13
CA ALA A 326 7.58 -16.45 28.37
C ALA A 326 8.47 -17.72 28.38
N ARG A 327 8.16 -18.73 27.55
CA ARG A 327 8.93 -19.95 27.35
C ARG A 327 9.90 -19.90 26.18
N GLY A 328 10.00 -18.74 25.49
CA GLY A 328 10.82 -18.60 24.29
C GLY A 328 10.20 -19.23 23.04
N ILE A 329 8.87 -19.38 23.00
CA ILE A 329 8.12 -20.02 21.91
C ILE A 329 7.31 -18.99 21.15
N ASP A 330 7.42 -18.97 19.82
CA ASP A 330 6.52 -18.21 18.96
C ASP A 330 5.31 -19.08 18.58
N THR A 331 4.15 -18.78 19.14
CA THR A 331 2.90 -19.54 18.93
C THR A 331 2.57 -19.70 17.45
N LEU A 332 2.78 -18.64 16.65
CA LEU A 332 2.42 -18.65 15.23
C LEU A 332 3.40 -19.53 14.42
N ILE A 333 4.70 -19.44 14.70
CA ILE A 333 5.71 -20.28 14.03
C ILE A 333 5.45 -21.75 14.36
N GLU A 334 5.19 -22.11 15.64
CA GLU A 334 4.92 -23.50 16.03
C GLU A 334 3.61 -24.02 15.43
N ALA A 335 2.56 -23.22 15.37
CA ALA A 335 1.32 -23.59 14.70
C ALA A 335 1.53 -23.82 13.20
N ALA A 336 2.30 -22.94 12.55
CA ALA A 336 2.65 -23.09 11.13
C ALA A 336 3.45 -24.37 10.88
N ARG A 337 4.45 -24.70 11.72
CA ARG A 337 5.21 -25.95 11.67
C ARG A 337 4.31 -27.17 11.82
N THR A 338 3.40 -27.12 12.79
CA THR A 338 2.41 -28.19 13.01
C THR A 338 1.52 -28.39 11.78
N LEU A 339 1.03 -27.32 11.17
CA LEU A 339 0.19 -27.37 9.96
C LEU A 339 0.96 -27.93 8.77
N LEU A 340 2.23 -27.58 8.60
CA LEU A 340 3.06 -28.00 7.45
C LEU A 340 3.56 -29.45 7.56
N ASN A 341 3.58 -30.03 8.75
CA ASN A 341 4.00 -31.41 9.01
C ASN A 341 2.84 -32.43 9.02
N GLN A 342 1.59 -31.98 8.80
CA GLN A 342 0.41 -32.84 8.59
C GLN A 342 0.34 -33.36 7.16
#